data_76945e76ab417a5f1080e1cdc27f05fb
#
_entry.id   76945e76ab417a5f1080e1cdc27f05fb
#
_cell.length_a   1.000
_cell.length_b   1.000
_cell.length_c   1.000
_cell.angle_alpha   90.00
_cell.angle_beta   90.00
_cell.angle_gamma   90.00
#
_symmetry.space_group_name_H-M   'P 1'
#
loop_
_entity.id
_entity.type
_entity.pdbx_description
1 polymer ?
#
loop_
_entity_poly.entity_id
_entity_poly.type
_entity_poly.pdbx_seq_one_letter_code
_entity_poly.pdbx_strand_id
1 'polypeptide(L)'
;MSKEQNEVLEQQRYLLERRMYRLDPAPPKLPLQECIELYFDENEDKYLSWYLHDREPMLNKLAQDACQRYGLPEHFVDIKQAAVCGILTALQKYDPSIGTPFVAFQKQYILDGIEDYIRTAQSGVITMTTYTYPVLRRIMAIYHQSGDDCSDDSVQRFCNAGKTKV
;
A
#
# COMPACT_ATOMS: atom_id res chain seq x y z
N MET A 1 -12.17 -11.34 -9.50
CA MET A 1 -11.97 -10.16 -10.36
C MET A 1 -12.47 -10.49 -11.76
N SER A 2 -13.23 -9.61 -12.40
CA SER A 2 -13.69 -9.83 -13.78
C SER A 2 -12.51 -9.68 -14.76
N LYS A 3 -12.68 -10.24 -15.99
CA LYS A 3 -11.66 -10.12 -17.04
C LYS A 3 -11.37 -8.64 -17.37
N GLU A 4 -12.41 -7.83 -17.39
CA GLU A 4 -12.37 -6.39 -17.64
C GLU A 4 -11.60 -5.63 -16.56
N GLN A 5 -11.73 -6.01 -15.27
CA GLN A 5 -10.98 -5.45 -14.17
C GLN A 5 -9.48 -5.78 -14.25
N ASN A 6 -9.13 -6.98 -14.72
CA ASN A 6 -7.73 -7.34 -14.96
C ASN A 6 -7.10 -6.53 -16.11
N GLU A 7 -7.84 -6.31 -17.20
CA GLU A 7 -7.35 -5.51 -18.33
C GLU A 7 -7.08 -4.05 -17.91
N VAL A 8 -7.95 -3.47 -17.08
CA VAL A 8 -7.74 -2.11 -16.54
C VAL A 8 -6.49 -2.05 -15.66
N LEU A 9 -6.30 -3.04 -14.79
CA LEU A 9 -5.10 -3.12 -13.94
C LEU A 9 -3.81 -3.25 -14.75
N GLU A 10 -3.79 -4.10 -15.78
CA GLU A 10 -2.64 -4.27 -16.65
C GLU A 10 -2.32 -3.01 -17.45
N GLN A 11 -3.35 -2.31 -17.93
CA GLN A 11 -3.18 -1.06 -18.66
C GLN A 11 -2.63 0.05 -17.74
N GLN A 12 -3.14 0.19 -16.53
CA GLN A 12 -2.62 1.16 -15.55
C GLN A 12 -1.17 0.84 -15.16
N ARG A 13 -0.86 -0.44 -14.93
CA ARG A 13 0.50 -0.91 -14.65
C ARG A 13 1.46 -0.54 -15.79
N TYR A 14 1.11 -0.82 -17.04
CA TYR A 14 1.91 -0.49 -18.21
C TYR A 14 2.19 1.02 -18.33
N LEU A 15 1.16 1.85 -18.12
CA LEU A 15 1.31 3.31 -18.17
C LEU A 15 2.23 3.85 -17.07
N LEU A 16 2.16 3.24 -15.88
CA LEU A 16 3.00 3.63 -14.75
C LEU A 16 4.46 3.23 -14.99
N GLU A 17 4.73 2.00 -15.40
CA GLU A 17 6.07 1.50 -15.72
C GLU A 17 6.75 2.40 -16.76
N ARG A 18 6.00 2.86 -17.74
CA ARG A 18 6.51 3.75 -18.78
C ARG A 18 6.81 5.18 -18.31
N ARG A 19 6.12 5.67 -17.28
CA ARG A 19 6.28 7.05 -16.78
C ARG A 19 7.30 7.19 -15.66
N MET A 20 7.39 6.23 -14.76
CA MET A 20 8.20 6.37 -13.54
C MET A 20 9.66 5.97 -13.72
N TYR A 21 9.99 5.09 -14.65
CA TYR A 21 11.32 4.47 -14.70
C TYR A 21 12.02 4.66 -16.03
N ARG A 22 12.09 5.89 -16.51
CA ARG A 22 13.05 6.23 -17.58
C ARG A 22 14.45 6.32 -16.97
N LEU A 23 14.98 5.19 -16.53
CA LEU A 23 16.37 5.10 -16.13
C LEU A 23 17.19 4.73 -17.36
N ASP A 24 17.92 5.70 -17.87
CA ASP A 24 18.91 5.50 -18.92
C ASP A 24 20.24 6.08 -18.41
N PRO A 25 21.27 5.27 -18.19
CA PRO A 25 21.37 3.81 -18.42
C PRO A 25 20.65 2.97 -17.37
N ALA A 26 20.48 1.65 -17.69
CA ALA A 26 19.94 0.70 -16.73
C ALA A 26 20.73 0.71 -15.41
N PRO A 27 20.07 0.65 -14.25
CA PRO A 27 20.75 0.72 -12.96
C PRO A 27 21.71 -0.46 -12.80
N PRO A 28 22.88 -0.25 -12.16
CA PRO A 28 23.76 -1.33 -11.81
C PRO A 28 23.07 -2.28 -10.82
N LYS A 29 23.46 -3.55 -10.81
CA LYS A 29 22.99 -4.51 -9.82
C LYS A 29 23.71 -4.26 -8.49
N LEU A 30 23.15 -3.36 -7.68
CA LEU A 30 23.61 -3.09 -6.33
C LEU A 30 22.69 -3.78 -5.30
N PRO A 31 23.22 -4.26 -4.17
CA PRO A 31 22.41 -4.66 -3.05
C PRO A 31 21.49 -3.52 -2.58
N LEU A 32 20.26 -3.84 -2.24
CA LEU A 32 19.27 -2.84 -1.82
C LEU A 32 19.72 -1.95 -0.66
N GLN A 33 20.41 -2.54 0.31
CA GLN A 33 20.93 -1.80 1.46
C GLN A 33 22.03 -0.82 1.05
N GLU A 34 22.91 -1.22 0.12
CA GLU A 34 23.97 -0.37 -0.41
C GLU A 34 23.42 0.85 -1.16
N CYS A 35 22.31 0.69 -1.94
CA CYS A 35 21.64 1.83 -2.57
C CYS A 35 21.19 2.87 -1.54
N ILE A 36 20.71 2.44 -0.38
CA ILE A 36 20.25 3.32 0.68
C ILE A 36 21.44 3.98 1.40
N GLU A 37 22.49 3.25 1.66
CA GLU A 37 23.72 3.80 2.25
C GLU A 37 24.35 4.87 1.36
N LEU A 38 24.49 4.57 0.07
CA LEU A 38 24.98 5.56 -0.92
C LEU A 38 24.07 6.79 -1.05
N TYR A 39 22.75 6.61 -0.94
CA TYR A 39 21.81 7.72 -0.93
C TYR A 39 22.06 8.66 0.26
N PHE A 40 22.31 8.12 1.45
CA PHE A 40 22.61 8.93 2.64
C PHE A 40 24.00 9.56 2.58
N ASP A 41 25.01 8.86 2.04
CA ASP A 41 26.38 9.31 1.99
C ASP A 41 26.61 10.39 0.92
N GLU A 42 26.06 10.18 -0.30
CA GLU A 42 26.27 11.05 -1.45
C GLU A 42 25.13 12.05 -1.68
N ASN A 43 23.95 11.81 -1.08
CA ASN A 43 22.73 12.61 -1.25
C ASN A 43 22.33 12.81 -2.73
N GLU A 44 22.46 11.76 -3.53
CA GLU A 44 22.06 11.77 -4.93
C GLU A 44 20.80 10.94 -5.16
N ASP A 45 19.79 11.55 -5.79
CA ASP A 45 18.48 10.94 -6.09
C ASP A 45 18.58 9.72 -7.00
N LYS A 46 19.67 9.54 -7.76
CA LYS A 46 19.87 8.37 -8.61
C LYS A 46 19.83 7.06 -7.81
N TYR A 47 20.38 7.03 -6.60
CA TYR A 47 20.41 5.83 -5.76
C TYR A 47 19.02 5.44 -5.26
N LEU A 48 18.22 6.43 -4.91
CA LEU A 48 16.82 6.21 -4.55
C LEU A 48 16.02 5.72 -5.76
N SER A 49 16.28 6.27 -6.95
CA SER A 49 15.63 5.83 -8.19
C SER A 49 15.98 4.37 -8.51
N TRP A 50 17.24 3.97 -8.33
CA TRP A 50 17.67 2.57 -8.50
C TRP A 50 17.03 1.64 -7.48
N TYR A 51 16.96 2.08 -6.22
CA TYR A 51 16.27 1.35 -5.17
C TYR A 51 14.80 1.10 -5.51
N LEU A 52 14.08 2.15 -5.89
CA LEU A 52 12.66 2.05 -6.25
C LEU A 52 12.44 1.16 -7.49
N HIS A 53 13.32 1.25 -8.47
CA HIS A 53 13.27 0.38 -9.66
C HIS A 53 13.41 -1.10 -9.29
N ASP A 54 14.37 -1.42 -8.43
CA ASP A 54 14.56 -2.81 -7.97
C ASP A 54 13.37 -3.32 -7.12
N ARG A 55 12.70 -2.40 -6.40
CA ARG A 55 11.49 -2.71 -5.61
C ARG A 55 10.21 -2.76 -6.42
N GLU A 56 10.24 -2.39 -7.69
CA GLU A 56 9.08 -2.35 -8.59
C GLU A 56 8.21 -3.62 -8.57
N PRO A 57 8.77 -4.85 -8.70
CA PRO A 57 7.96 -6.07 -8.69
C PRO A 57 7.20 -6.28 -7.37
N MET A 58 7.84 -5.92 -6.24
CA MET A 58 7.22 -6.00 -4.92
C MET A 58 6.09 -4.98 -4.77
N LEU A 59 6.32 -3.74 -5.20
CA LEU A 59 5.32 -2.66 -5.16
C LEU A 59 4.10 -3.00 -6.02
N ASN A 60 4.33 -3.53 -7.23
CA ASN A 60 3.27 -3.99 -8.11
C ASN A 60 2.42 -5.08 -7.46
N LYS A 61 3.08 -6.06 -6.84
CA LYS A 61 2.38 -7.14 -6.14
C LYS A 61 1.54 -6.62 -4.98
N LEU A 62 2.09 -5.74 -4.14
CA LEU A 62 1.35 -5.16 -3.01
C LEU A 62 0.14 -4.36 -3.48
N ALA A 63 0.30 -3.54 -4.53
CA ALA A 63 -0.81 -2.78 -5.10
C ALA A 63 -1.88 -3.70 -5.69
N GLN A 64 -1.49 -4.76 -6.40
CA GLN A 64 -2.42 -5.74 -6.96
C GLN A 64 -3.19 -6.50 -5.87
N ASP A 65 -2.48 -6.97 -4.83
CA ASP A 65 -3.09 -7.67 -3.69
C ASP A 65 -4.10 -6.75 -2.96
N ALA A 66 -3.76 -5.47 -2.82
CA ALA A 66 -4.64 -4.47 -2.22
C ALA A 66 -5.88 -4.21 -3.10
N CYS A 67 -5.71 -4.01 -4.41
CA CYS A 67 -6.82 -3.86 -5.35
C CYS A 67 -7.79 -5.03 -5.29
N GLN A 68 -7.28 -6.26 -5.25
CA GLN A 68 -8.10 -7.47 -5.14
C GLN A 68 -8.85 -7.55 -3.81
N ARG A 69 -8.14 -7.26 -2.71
CA ARG A 69 -8.70 -7.37 -1.36
C ARG A 69 -9.81 -6.36 -1.09
N TYR A 70 -9.68 -5.16 -1.63
CA TYR A 70 -10.59 -4.05 -1.36
C TYR A 70 -11.56 -3.74 -2.51
N GLY A 71 -11.47 -4.48 -3.64
CA GLY A 71 -12.35 -4.28 -4.79
C GLY A 71 -12.13 -2.94 -5.51
N LEU A 72 -10.89 -2.46 -5.57
CA LEU A 72 -10.49 -1.16 -6.13
C LEU A 72 -9.53 -1.31 -7.32
N PRO A 73 -9.91 -2.02 -8.40
CA PRO A 73 -8.99 -2.28 -9.52
C PRO A 73 -8.52 -1.01 -10.25
N GLU A 74 -9.35 0.01 -10.31
CA GLU A 74 -9.07 1.31 -10.94
C GLU A 74 -8.04 2.15 -10.14
N HIS A 75 -7.83 1.83 -8.86
CA HIS A 75 -6.90 2.55 -7.98
C HIS A 75 -5.49 1.96 -7.93
N PHE A 76 -5.15 1.04 -8.84
CA PHE A 76 -3.84 0.37 -8.82
C PHE A 76 -2.65 1.35 -8.80
N VAL A 77 -2.69 2.37 -9.65
CA VAL A 77 -1.61 3.37 -9.76
C VAL A 77 -1.48 4.17 -8.46
N ASP A 78 -2.61 4.60 -7.92
CA ASP A 78 -2.63 5.42 -6.71
C ASP A 78 -2.20 4.63 -5.48
N ILE A 79 -2.63 3.38 -5.35
CA ILE A 79 -2.19 2.47 -4.28
C ILE A 79 -0.69 2.21 -4.37
N LYS A 80 -0.16 2.02 -5.58
CA LYS A 80 1.28 1.88 -5.78
C LYS A 80 2.03 3.15 -5.39
N GLN A 81 1.52 4.33 -5.77
CA GLN A 81 2.11 5.60 -5.34
C GLN A 81 2.05 5.78 -3.83
N ALA A 82 0.96 5.41 -3.18
CA ALA A 82 0.85 5.43 -1.72
C ALA A 82 1.91 4.53 -1.06
N ALA A 83 2.18 3.35 -1.64
CA ALA A 83 3.27 2.49 -1.19
C ALA A 83 4.65 3.15 -1.33
N VAL A 84 4.91 3.85 -2.45
CA VAL A 84 6.15 4.62 -2.66
C VAL A 84 6.25 5.77 -1.64
N CYS A 85 5.17 6.50 -1.38
CA CYS A 85 5.14 7.53 -0.33
C CYS A 85 5.46 6.95 1.05
N GLY A 86 5.01 5.71 1.33
CA GLY A 86 5.40 4.97 2.53
C GLY A 86 6.91 4.74 2.62
N ILE A 87 7.57 4.35 1.51
CA ILE A 87 9.02 4.21 1.45
C ILE A 87 9.72 5.55 1.73
N LEU A 88 9.26 6.65 1.12
CA LEU A 88 9.84 7.98 1.33
C LEU A 88 9.66 8.44 2.79
N THR A 89 8.52 8.15 3.40
CA THR A 89 8.26 8.43 4.82
C THR A 89 9.18 7.62 5.73
N ALA A 90 9.41 6.35 5.40
CA ALA A 90 10.36 5.51 6.11
C ALA A 90 11.79 6.06 6.00
N LEU A 91 12.19 6.51 4.81
CA LEU A 91 13.52 7.06 4.55
C LEU A 91 13.80 8.29 5.41
N GLN A 92 12.81 9.18 5.59
CA GLN A 92 12.93 10.36 6.44
C GLN A 92 13.10 10.04 7.93
N LYS A 93 12.69 8.84 8.36
CA LYS A 93 12.73 8.40 9.77
C LYS A 93 13.80 7.34 10.03
N TYR A 94 14.48 6.89 8.99
CA TYR A 94 15.47 5.84 9.09
C TYR A 94 16.77 6.38 9.66
N ASP A 95 17.30 5.65 10.64
CA ASP A 95 18.61 5.90 11.21
C ASP A 95 19.52 4.68 10.94
N PRO A 96 20.50 4.82 10.03
CA PRO A 96 21.42 3.73 9.70
C PRO A 96 22.23 3.22 10.90
N SER A 97 22.44 4.06 11.93
CA SER A 97 23.24 3.72 13.11
C SER A 97 22.60 2.62 13.98
N ILE A 98 21.30 2.41 13.87
CA ILE A 98 20.53 1.40 14.63
C ILE A 98 20.84 -0.01 14.15
N GLY A 99 21.41 -0.19 12.95
CA GLY A 99 21.79 -1.49 12.39
C GLY A 99 20.63 -2.34 11.87
N THR A 100 19.39 -1.82 11.84
CA THR A 100 18.26 -2.49 11.23
C THR A 100 18.29 -2.28 9.72
N PRO A 101 18.22 -3.32 8.87
CA PRO A 101 18.17 -3.15 7.42
C PRO A 101 16.96 -2.31 6.99
N PHE A 102 17.16 -1.35 6.09
CA PHE A 102 16.09 -0.47 5.61
C PHE A 102 14.88 -1.22 5.03
N VAL A 103 15.15 -2.33 4.31
CA VAL A 103 14.09 -3.19 3.75
C VAL A 103 13.13 -3.72 4.82
N ALA A 104 13.63 -4.03 6.01
CA ALA A 104 12.80 -4.46 7.13
C ALA A 104 12.07 -3.26 7.78
N PHE A 105 12.78 -2.15 7.97
CA PHE A 105 12.25 -0.94 8.58
C PHE A 105 11.09 -0.32 7.79
N GLN A 106 11.20 -0.23 6.46
CA GLN A 106 10.19 0.41 5.60
C GLN A 106 8.85 -0.33 5.54
N LYS A 107 8.81 -1.64 5.87
CA LYS A 107 7.64 -2.50 5.64
C LYS A 107 6.36 -1.95 6.25
N GLN A 108 6.42 -1.50 7.50
CA GLN A 108 5.24 -0.96 8.18
C GLN A 108 4.76 0.34 7.53
N TYR A 109 5.68 1.23 7.15
CA TYR A 109 5.34 2.50 6.50
C TYR A 109 4.68 2.31 5.13
N ILE A 110 5.10 1.29 4.38
CA ILE A 110 4.46 0.94 3.10
C ILE A 110 3.02 0.50 3.34
N LEU A 111 2.80 -0.38 4.32
CA LEU A 111 1.45 -0.87 4.64
C LEU A 111 0.55 0.24 5.17
N ASP A 112 1.06 1.09 6.05
CA ASP A 112 0.34 2.24 6.59
C ASP A 112 -0.06 3.21 5.47
N GLY A 113 0.84 3.50 4.52
CA GLY A 113 0.57 4.35 3.37
C GLY A 113 -0.55 3.79 2.47
N ILE A 114 -0.52 2.50 2.19
CA ILE A 114 -1.57 1.82 1.42
C ILE A 114 -2.90 1.85 2.17
N GLU A 115 -2.91 1.55 3.47
CA GLU A 115 -4.14 1.55 4.28
C GLU A 115 -4.74 2.94 4.40
N ASP A 116 -3.93 3.97 4.56
CA ASP A 116 -4.39 5.36 4.62
C ASP A 116 -5.04 5.81 3.30
N TYR A 117 -4.43 5.43 2.17
CA TYR A 117 -5.02 5.69 0.85
C TYR A 117 -6.36 4.99 0.68
N ILE A 118 -6.43 3.68 0.97
CA ILE A 118 -7.65 2.88 0.82
C ILE A 118 -8.76 3.42 1.72
N ARG A 119 -8.44 3.77 2.96
CA ARG A 119 -9.38 4.37 3.89
C ARG A 119 -10.00 5.65 3.32
N THR A 120 -9.17 6.49 2.72
CA THR A 120 -9.63 7.74 2.10
C THR A 120 -10.48 7.47 0.84
N ALA A 121 -10.04 6.57 -0.02
CA ALA A 121 -10.75 6.21 -1.25
C ALA A 121 -12.13 5.57 -0.97
N GLN A 122 -12.24 4.71 0.05
CA GLN A 122 -13.49 4.07 0.43
C GLN A 122 -14.43 4.96 1.27
N SER A 123 -13.89 5.96 1.97
CA SER A 123 -14.69 6.87 2.80
C SER A 123 -15.46 7.91 1.99
N GLY A 124 -15.10 8.13 0.74
CA GLY A 124 -15.70 9.20 -0.09
C GLY A 124 -15.55 10.57 0.57
N VAL A 125 -16.68 11.27 0.76
CA VAL A 125 -16.70 12.62 1.37
C VAL A 125 -16.52 12.59 2.90
N ILE A 126 -16.66 11.42 3.54
CA ILE A 126 -16.60 11.31 5.01
C ILE A 126 -15.21 10.82 5.41
N THR A 127 -14.38 11.72 5.94
CA THR A 127 -13.08 11.35 6.50
C THR A 127 -13.26 10.51 7.75
N MET A 128 -12.95 9.21 7.67
CA MET A 128 -13.00 8.32 8.82
C MET A 128 -11.70 8.35 9.60
N THR A 129 -11.83 8.37 10.93
CA THR A 129 -10.67 8.26 11.82
C THR A 129 -10.07 6.85 11.75
N THR A 130 -8.79 6.72 12.10
CA THR A 130 -8.07 5.43 12.23
C THR A 130 -8.81 4.46 13.16
N TYR A 131 -9.66 4.97 14.05
CA TYR A 131 -10.44 4.18 15.02
C TYR A 131 -11.76 3.63 14.42
N THR A 132 -12.42 4.41 13.59
CA THR A 132 -13.74 4.06 13.01
C THR A 132 -13.62 3.14 11.80
N TYR A 133 -12.54 3.26 11.03
CA TYR A 133 -12.35 2.47 9.82
C TYR A 133 -12.30 0.95 10.05
N PRO A 134 -11.56 0.41 11.03
CA PRO A 134 -11.59 -1.03 11.32
C PRO A 134 -12.98 -1.55 11.69
N VAL A 135 -13.79 -0.73 12.38
CA VAL A 135 -15.16 -1.09 12.75
C VAL A 135 -16.05 -1.17 11.52
N LEU A 136 -16.00 -0.14 10.65
CA LEU A 136 -16.74 -0.15 9.39
C LEU A 136 -16.35 -1.33 8.51
N ARG A 137 -15.07 -1.60 8.37
CA ARG A 137 -14.56 -2.71 7.57
C ARG A 137 -15.08 -4.07 8.05
N ARG A 138 -15.20 -4.26 9.37
CA ARG A 138 -15.82 -5.45 9.94
C ARG A 138 -17.32 -5.52 9.63
N ILE A 139 -18.02 -4.42 9.74
CA ILE A 139 -19.45 -4.33 9.40
C ILE A 139 -19.66 -4.67 7.91
N MET A 140 -18.88 -4.08 7.02
CA MET A 140 -18.95 -4.36 5.59
C MET A 140 -18.63 -5.83 5.26
N ALA A 141 -17.64 -6.44 5.93
CA ALA A 141 -17.30 -7.84 5.74
C ALA A 141 -18.47 -8.77 6.12
N ILE A 142 -19.21 -8.44 7.18
CA ILE A 142 -20.40 -9.19 7.60
C ILE A 142 -21.53 -8.99 6.58
N TYR A 143 -21.76 -7.76 6.16
CA TYR A 143 -22.77 -7.44 5.16
C TYR A 143 -22.56 -8.23 3.87
N HIS A 144 -21.31 -8.31 3.39
CA HIS A 144 -20.97 -9.11 2.20
C HIS A 144 -21.08 -10.63 2.41
N GLN A 145 -20.90 -11.12 3.64
CA GLN A 145 -21.06 -12.55 3.96
C GLN A 145 -22.53 -12.96 4.16
N SER A 146 -23.35 -12.05 4.68
CA SER A 146 -24.75 -12.33 5.04
C SER A 146 -25.73 -12.05 3.90
N GLY A 147 -25.29 -11.47 2.78
CA GLY A 147 -26.17 -10.98 1.72
C GLY A 147 -27.09 -9.86 2.22
N ASP A 148 -28.21 -9.62 1.50
CA ASP A 148 -29.17 -8.57 1.83
C ASP A 148 -29.96 -8.81 3.14
N ASP A 149 -29.71 -9.90 3.84
CA ASP A 149 -30.41 -10.32 5.06
C ASP A 149 -29.70 -9.89 6.36
N CYS A 150 -28.93 -8.82 6.31
CA CYS A 150 -28.22 -8.30 7.49
C CYS A 150 -29.22 -7.58 8.40
N SER A 151 -29.83 -8.30 9.36
CA SER A 151 -30.69 -7.69 10.38
C SER A 151 -29.86 -6.84 11.35
N ASP A 152 -30.45 -5.75 11.87
CA ASP A 152 -29.83 -4.86 12.88
C ASP A 152 -29.31 -5.67 14.09
N ASP A 153 -29.96 -6.77 14.44
CA ASP A 153 -29.55 -7.70 15.49
C ASP A 153 -28.23 -8.42 15.21
N SER A 154 -27.92 -8.71 13.95
CA SER A 154 -26.67 -9.37 13.55
C SER A 154 -25.50 -8.40 13.64
N VAL A 155 -25.70 -7.16 13.22
CA VAL A 155 -24.72 -6.07 13.34
C VAL A 155 -24.47 -5.73 14.81
N GLN A 156 -25.52 -5.69 15.62
CA GLN A 156 -25.42 -5.35 17.04
C GLN A 156 -24.73 -6.45 17.87
N ARG A 157 -25.00 -7.74 17.58
CA ARG A 157 -24.28 -8.88 18.19
C ARG A 157 -22.80 -8.84 17.87
N PHE A 158 -22.43 -8.47 16.65
CA PHE A 158 -21.04 -8.39 16.24
C PHE A 158 -20.30 -7.19 16.86
N CYS A 159 -20.94 -6.03 16.93
CA CYS A 159 -20.40 -4.88 17.63
C CYS A 159 -20.18 -5.14 19.12
N ASN A 160 -21.04 -5.96 19.73
CA ASN A 160 -20.94 -6.36 21.14
C ASN A 160 -19.89 -7.45 21.39
N ALA A 161 -19.68 -8.39 20.45
CA ALA A 161 -18.65 -9.42 20.56
C ALA A 161 -17.22 -8.83 20.58
N GLY A 162 -17.02 -7.63 20.00
CA GLY A 162 -15.74 -6.91 20.04
C GLY A 162 -15.44 -6.23 21.40
N LYS A 163 -16.45 -6.08 22.26
CA LYS A 163 -16.30 -5.45 23.58
C LYS A 163 -15.97 -6.43 24.72
N THR A 164 -16.03 -7.74 24.46
CA THR A 164 -15.87 -8.78 25.50
C THR A 164 -14.45 -9.35 25.57
N LYS A 165 -13.46 -8.70 24.95
CA LYS A 165 -12.02 -9.03 25.11
C LYS A 165 -11.26 -7.80 25.59
N VAL A 166 -11.41 -7.47 26.84
CA VAL A 166 -10.46 -6.73 27.67
C VAL A 166 -10.07 -7.63 28.83
#